data_a80287de38736378d2236173b09c6235
#
_entry.id   a80287de38736378d2236173b09c6235
#
_cell.length_a   1.000
_cell.length_b   1.000
_cell.length_c   1.000
_cell.angle_alpha   90.00
_cell.angle_beta   90.00
_cell.angle_gamma   90.00
#
_symmetry.space_group_name_H-M   'P 1'
#
loop_
_entity.id
_entity.type
_entity.pdbx_description
1 polymer ?
#
loop_
_entity_poly.entity_id
_entity_poly.type
_entity_poly.pdbx_seq_one_letter_code
_entity_poly.pdbx_strand_id
1 'polypeptide(L)'
;MRIGELLATRMGDINLQMQAITITESEKTGSGRVAYFSNDAAEALYDWLMIRDCSQDHLFYGRSRKPLSYAAARVIFLKYIDEAGLSHKRYTLHCLRHTLATSLLNARVPIEVVQIILGHTSLMQTQRYAKLYDKTCEEEFFRAMAIIEGERE
;
A
#
# COMPACT_ATOMS: atom_id res chain seq x y z
N MET A 1 2.53 2.14 0.03
CA MET A 1 3.79 1.36 0.02
C MET A 1 4.38 1.27 -1.39
N ARG A 2 5.66 0.85 -1.56
CA ARG A 2 6.27 0.58 -2.88
C ARG A 2 5.87 -0.79 -3.37
N ILE A 3 5.85 -1.00 -4.69
CA ILE A 3 5.46 -2.31 -5.26
C ILE A 3 6.36 -3.46 -4.77
N GLY A 4 7.66 -3.23 -4.65
CA GLY A 4 8.60 -4.24 -4.11
C GLY A 4 8.27 -4.63 -2.66
N GLU A 5 7.92 -3.65 -1.81
CA GLU A 5 7.48 -3.90 -0.44
C GLU A 5 6.19 -4.74 -0.42
N LEU A 6 5.22 -4.41 -1.29
CA LEU A 6 3.96 -5.17 -1.40
C LEU A 6 4.20 -6.62 -1.83
N LEU A 7 5.07 -6.84 -2.82
CA LEU A 7 5.36 -8.18 -3.32
C LEU A 7 6.17 -9.04 -2.34
N ALA A 8 6.91 -8.40 -1.44
CA ALA A 8 7.65 -9.06 -0.37
C ALA A 8 6.82 -9.34 0.89
N THR A 9 5.61 -8.77 1.00
CA THR A 9 4.73 -8.90 2.17
C THR A 9 4.41 -10.37 2.46
N ARG A 10 4.53 -10.76 3.72
CA ARG A 10 4.19 -12.08 4.23
C ARG A 10 2.88 -12.04 5.04
N MET A 11 2.30 -13.19 5.28
CA MET A 11 1.06 -13.29 6.06
C MET A 11 1.22 -12.76 7.49
N GLY A 12 2.37 -12.98 8.12
CA GLY A 12 2.67 -12.48 9.46
C GLY A 12 2.82 -10.95 9.56
N ASP A 13 2.99 -10.27 8.41
CA ASP A 13 3.14 -8.82 8.37
C ASP A 13 1.78 -8.07 8.39
N ILE A 14 0.66 -8.80 8.24
CA ILE A 14 -0.66 -8.22 8.02
C ILE A 14 -1.47 -8.24 9.31
N ASN A 15 -1.98 -7.07 9.69
CA ASN A 15 -2.99 -6.94 10.73
C ASN A 15 -4.30 -6.45 10.11
N LEU A 16 -5.26 -7.37 9.93
CA LEU A 16 -6.55 -7.05 9.32
C LEU A 16 -7.42 -6.16 10.21
N GLN A 17 -7.35 -6.31 11.53
CA GLN A 17 -8.15 -5.51 12.47
C GLN A 17 -7.70 -4.04 12.47
N MET A 18 -6.40 -3.81 12.37
CA MET A 18 -5.83 -2.46 12.30
C MET A 18 -5.69 -1.93 10.87
N GLN A 19 -6.08 -2.71 9.87
CA GLN A 19 -5.90 -2.39 8.44
C GLN A 19 -4.47 -1.94 8.12
N ALA A 20 -3.48 -2.69 8.61
CA ALA A 20 -2.09 -2.32 8.61
C ALA A 20 -1.18 -3.45 8.11
N ILE A 21 -0.09 -3.08 7.46
CA ILE A 21 0.99 -3.98 7.02
C ILE A 21 2.29 -3.46 7.61
N THR A 22 2.98 -4.31 8.37
CA THR A 22 4.31 -4.02 8.90
C THR A 22 5.35 -4.24 7.80
N ILE A 23 6.12 -3.22 7.47
CA ILE A 23 7.24 -3.28 6.54
C ILE A 23 8.52 -3.34 7.37
N THR A 24 9.10 -4.52 7.52
CA THR A 24 10.25 -4.77 8.41
C THR A 24 11.57 -4.22 7.86
N GLU A 25 11.76 -4.27 6.53
CA GLU A 25 12.93 -3.70 5.87
C GLU A 25 12.51 -3.04 4.56
N SER A 26 12.95 -1.80 4.35
CA SER A 26 12.93 -1.21 3.03
C SER A 26 14.37 -1.21 2.50
N GLU A 27 14.58 -1.79 1.33
CA GLU A 27 15.89 -1.86 0.65
C GLU A 27 16.65 -0.52 0.59
N LYS A 28 15.95 0.59 0.81
CA LYS A 28 16.51 1.95 0.72
C LYS A 28 16.63 2.69 2.04
N THR A 29 16.02 2.25 3.12
CA THR A 29 15.91 3.08 4.35
C THR A 29 16.39 2.38 5.61
N GLY A 30 16.52 1.06 5.62
CA GLY A 30 16.97 0.30 6.80
C GLY A 30 16.06 0.39 8.03
N SER A 31 14.96 1.12 7.99
CA SER A 31 14.01 1.24 9.09
C SER A 31 12.64 0.69 8.72
N GLY A 32 12.08 -0.11 9.61
CA GLY A 32 10.72 -0.62 9.48
C GLY A 32 9.69 0.50 9.60
N ARG A 33 8.53 0.32 8.98
CA ARG A 33 7.39 1.22 9.08
C ARG A 33 6.07 0.47 8.91
N VAL A 34 4.98 1.10 9.29
CA VAL A 34 3.62 0.60 9.05
C VAL A 34 3.05 1.26 7.79
N ALA A 35 2.37 0.48 6.96
CA ALA A 35 1.54 0.98 5.87
C ALA A 35 0.08 0.61 6.14
N TYR A 36 -0.82 1.56 5.98
CA TYR A 36 -2.26 1.37 6.17
C TYR A 36 -2.96 1.10 4.84
N PHE A 37 -4.11 0.44 4.89
CA PHE A 37 -4.96 0.19 3.72
C PHE A 37 -6.43 0.51 4.04
N SER A 38 -7.18 0.93 3.02
CA SER A 38 -8.56 1.38 3.13
C SER A 38 -9.54 0.21 3.28
N ASN A 39 -10.81 0.53 3.51
CA ASN A 39 -11.88 -0.46 3.57
C ASN A 39 -12.01 -1.24 2.26
N ASP A 40 -12.00 -0.56 1.10
CA ASP A 40 -12.03 -1.21 -0.22
C ASP A 40 -10.88 -2.24 -0.38
N ALA A 41 -9.68 -1.83 0.04
CA ALA A 41 -8.52 -2.72 -0.02
C ALA A 41 -8.61 -3.86 1.01
N ALA A 42 -9.24 -3.63 2.17
CA ALA A 42 -9.50 -4.67 3.17
C ALA A 42 -10.47 -5.72 2.63
N GLU A 43 -11.56 -5.33 1.98
CA GLU A 43 -12.53 -6.23 1.36
C GLU A 43 -11.87 -7.07 0.26
N ALA A 44 -11.17 -6.43 -0.67
CA ALA A 44 -10.45 -7.13 -1.74
C ALA A 44 -9.37 -8.08 -1.19
N LEU A 45 -8.70 -7.69 -0.10
CA LEU A 45 -7.72 -8.54 0.57
C LEU A 45 -8.40 -9.74 1.25
N TYR A 46 -9.54 -9.51 1.89
CA TYR A 46 -10.31 -10.57 2.52
C TYR A 46 -10.76 -11.62 1.51
N ASP A 47 -11.33 -11.20 0.37
CA ASP A 47 -11.73 -12.09 -0.73
C ASP A 47 -10.54 -12.92 -1.24
N TRP A 48 -9.38 -12.27 -1.40
CA TRP A 48 -8.15 -12.98 -1.77
C TRP A 48 -7.74 -14.01 -0.73
N LEU A 49 -7.81 -13.68 0.57
CA LEU A 49 -7.45 -14.57 1.66
C LEU A 49 -8.35 -15.80 1.75
N MET A 50 -9.62 -15.69 1.35
CA MET A 50 -10.57 -16.81 1.34
C MET A 50 -10.26 -17.85 0.26
N ILE A 51 -9.61 -17.47 -0.85
CA ILE A 51 -9.37 -18.35 -1.99
C ILE A 51 -7.90 -18.75 -2.16
N ARG A 52 -6.97 -18.09 -1.45
CA ARG A 52 -5.54 -18.37 -1.56
C ARG A 52 -5.16 -19.68 -0.86
N ASP A 53 -4.04 -20.27 -1.30
CA ASP A 53 -3.44 -21.42 -0.62
C ASP A 53 -2.83 -20.99 0.73
N CYS A 54 -3.39 -21.47 1.83
CA CYS A 54 -2.96 -21.15 3.20
C CYS A 54 -1.53 -21.60 3.51
N SER A 55 -0.97 -22.56 2.75
CA SER A 55 0.40 -23.03 2.94
C SER A 55 1.47 -22.05 2.48
N GLN A 56 1.07 -20.99 1.77
CA GLN A 56 1.99 -19.98 1.26
C GLN A 56 2.22 -18.86 2.26
N ASP A 57 3.47 -18.58 2.56
CA ASP A 57 3.86 -17.52 3.51
C ASP A 57 3.73 -16.11 2.87
N HIS A 58 4.08 -15.97 1.58
CA HIS A 58 3.94 -14.68 0.89
C HIS A 58 2.48 -14.35 0.59
N LEU A 59 2.09 -13.10 0.80
CA LEU A 59 0.72 -12.63 0.51
C LEU A 59 0.35 -12.88 -0.95
N PHE A 60 1.22 -12.50 -1.87
CA PHE A 60 1.03 -12.70 -3.30
C PHE A 60 2.09 -13.66 -3.88
N TYR A 61 1.65 -14.69 -4.57
CA TYR A 61 2.50 -15.70 -5.17
C TYR A 61 2.00 -16.11 -6.56
N GLY A 62 2.90 -16.61 -7.39
CA GLY A 62 2.60 -17.11 -8.72
C GLY A 62 2.21 -18.58 -8.74
N ARG A 63 1.92 -19.13 -9.92
CA ARG A 63 1.57 -20.55 -10.13
C ARG A 63 2.64 -21.52 -9.63
N SER A 64 3.90 -21.12 -9.65
CA SER A 64 5.03 -21.90 -9.12
C SER A 64 5.17 -21.85 -7.60
N ARG A 65 4.21 -21.25 -6.88
CA ARG A 65 4.23 -21.02 -5.43
C ARG A 65 5.42 -20.16 -4.95
N LYS A 66 6.09 -19.48 -5.87
CA LYS A 66 7.12 -18.47 -5.55
C LYS A 66 6.47 -17.10 -5.39
N PRO A 67 7.10 -16.16 -4.65
CA PRO A 67 6.62 -14.79 -4.55
C PRO A 67 6.30 -14.22 -5.92
N LEU A 68 5.24 -13.43 -6.02
CA LEU A 68 4.85 -12.80 -7.28
C LEU A 68 5.94 -11.82 -7.72
N SER A 69 6.43 -11.99 -8.95
CA SER A 69 7.46 -11.10 -9.49
C SER A 69 6.88 -9.75 -9.93
N TYR A 70 7.74 -8.71 -9.97
CA TYR A 70 7.35 -7.41 -10.54
C TYR A 70 6.81 -7.52 -11.97
N ALA A 71 7.43 -8.37 -12.80
CA ALA A 71 6.99 -8.59 -14.17
C ALA A 71 5.57 -9.16 -14.23
N ALA A 72 5.27 -10.16 -13.38
CA ALA A 72 3.94 -10.75 -13.30
C ALA A 72 2.90 -9.74 -12.76
N ALA A 73 3.23 -8.99 -11.71
CA ALA A 73 2.35 -7.93 -11.20
C ALA A 73 2.07 -6.85 -12.27
N ARG A 74 3.09 -6.48 -13.05
CA ARG A 74 2.93 -5.54 -14.16
C ARG A 74 2.00 -6.07 -15.25
N VAL A 75 2.10 -7.36 -15.60
CA VAL A 75 1.19 -7.98 -16.60
C VAL A 75 -0.25 -7.94 -16.11
N ILE A 76 -0.50 -8.31 -14.85
CA ILE A 76 -1.83 -8.24 -14.23
C ILE A 76 -2.36 -6.80 -14.27
N PHE A 77 -1.55 -5.83 -13.86
CA PHE A 77 -1.92 -4.42 -13.89
C PHE A 77 -2.29 -3.93 -15.28
N LEU A 78 -1.48 -4.26 -16.30
CA LEU A 78 -1.76 -3.84 -17.68
C LEU A 78 -3.04 -4.47 -18.24
N LYS A 79 -3.39 -5.69 -17.83
CA LYS A 79 -4.66 -6.31 -18.18
C LYS A 79 -5.83 -5.46 -17.67
N TYR A 80 -5.83 -5.04 -16.40
CA TYR A 80 -6.88 -4.19 -15.85
C TYR A 80 -6.92 -2.79 -16.46
N ILE A 81 -5.76 -2.22 -16.81
CA ILE A 81 -5.69 -0.94 -17.54
C ILE A 81 -6.36 -1.06 -18.92
N ASP A 82 -6.18 -2.20 -19.59
CA ASP A 82 -6.79 -2.46 -20.89
C ASP A 82 -8.32 -2.67 -20.77
N GLU A 83 -8.75 -3.49 -19.82
CA GLU A 83 -10.18 -3.70 -19.51
C GLU A 83 -10.90 -2.39 -19.14
N ALA A 84 -10.19 -1.45 -18.50
CA ALA A 84 -10.70 -0.11 -18.20
C ALA A 84 -10.66 0.88 -19.39
N GLY A 85 -10.18 0.46 -20.59
CA GLY A 85 -10.03 1.34 -21.75
C GLY A 85 -8.94 2.41 -21.62
N LEU A 86 -7.99 2.23 -20.70
CA LEU A 86 -6.98 3.23 -20.34
C LEU A 86 -5.59 2.96 -20.94
N SER A 87 -5.45 1.99 -21.84
CA SER A 87 -4.18 1.57 -22.44
C SER A 87 -3.41 2.73 -23.11
N HIS A 88 -4.15 3.72 -23.64
CA HIS A 88 -3.57 4.92 -24.27
C HIS A 88 -2.85 5.86 -23.29
N LYS A 89 -3.11 5.75 -21.98
CA LYS A 89 -2.54 6.62 -20.93
C LYS A 89 -1.14 6.22 -20.47
N ARG A 90 -0.63 5.05 -20.88
CA ARG A 90 0.69 4.52 -20.49
C ARG A 90 0.92 4.47 -18.96
N TYR A 91 -0.10 4.15 -18.19
CA TYR A 91 0.02 4.04 -16.74
C TYR A 91 1.00 2.94 -16.33
N THR A 92 1.62 3.13 -15.18
CA THR A 92 2.52 2.18 -14.54
C THR A 92 2.06 1.91 -13.10
N LEU A 93 2.53 0.82 -12.51
CA LEU A 93 2.26 0.52 -11.08
C LEU A 93 2.66 1.69 -10.15
N HIS A 94 3.68 2.47 -10.52
CA HIS A 94 4.09 3.63 -9.75
C HIS A 94 3.07 4.78 -9.78
N CYS A 95 2.28 4.88 -10.85
CA CYS A 95 1.22 5.88 -10.96
C CYS A 95 0.16 5.70 -9.86
N LEU A 96 -0.16 4.47 -9.44
CA LEU A 96 -1.09 4.22 -8.34
C LEU A 96 -0.65 4.90 -7.04
N ARG A 97 0.65 4.82 -6.75
CA ARG A 97 1.23 5.50 -5.59
C ARG A 97 1.19 7.03 -5.73
N HIS A 98 1.43 7.57 -6.93
CA HIS A 98 1.28 9.00 -7.19
C HIS A 98 -0.18 9.45 -7.05
N THR A 99 -1.12 8.66 -7.54
CA THR A 99 -2.55 8.94 -7.38
C THR A 99 -2.92 9.02 -5.89
N LEU A 100 -2.53 8.04 -5.09
CA LEU A 100 -2.76 8.08 -3.64
C LEU A 100 -2.15 9.34 -3.00
N ALA A 101 -0.88 9.68 -3.35
CA ALA A 101 -0.24 10.88 -2.83
C ALA A 101 -1.05 12.14 -3.13
N THR A 102 -1.50 12.29 -4.38
CA THR A 102 -2.30 13.44 -4.82
C THR A 102 -3.67 13.47 -4.12
N SER A 103 -4.33 12.31 -3.99
CA SER A 103 -5.62 12.19 -3.30
C SER A 103 -5.51 12.57 -1.83
N LEU A 104 -4.46 12.12 -1.12
CA LEU A 104 -4.21 12.50 0.27
C LEU A 104 -3.99 14.01 0.42
N LEU A 105 -3.22 14.63 -0.48
CA LEU A 105 -3.01 16.08 -0.48
C LEU A 105 -4.30 16.84 -0.76
N ASN A 106 -5.11 16.36 -1.70
CA ASN A 106 -6.42 16.95 -2.01
C ASN A 106 -7.39 16.83 -0.82
N ALA A 107 -7.32 15.72 -0.07
CA ALA A 107 -8.03 15.53 1.20
C ALA A 107 -7.41 16.33 2.37
N ARG A 108 -6.51 17.28 2.06
CA ARG A 108 -5.85 18.20 3.01
C ARG A 108 -5.00 17.53 4.07
N VAL A 109 -4.48 16.33 3.81
CA VAL A 109 -3.47 15.72 4.68
C VAL A 109 -2.18 16.54 4.60
N PRO A 110 -1.56 16.91 5.72
CA PRO A 110 -0.29 17.63 5.73
C PRO A 110 0.78 16.89 4.94
N ILE A 111 1.61 17.61 4.18
CA ILE A 111 2.61 17.01 3.29
C ILE A 111 3.62 16.15 4.05
N GLU A 112 3.94 16.52 5.28
CA GLU A 112 4.82 15.78 6.17
C GLU A 112 4.24 14.39 6.50
N VAL A 113 2.92 14.33 6.75
CA VAL A 113 2.19 13.08 7.02
C VAL A 113 2.14 12.22 5.76
N VAL A 114 1.86 12.83 4.58
CA VAL A 114 1.88 12.12 3.30
C VAL A 114 3.26 11.52 3.03
N GLN A 115 4.35 12.24 3.32
CA GLN A 115 5.71 11.74 3.16
C GLN A 115 5.99 10.52 4.05
N ILE A 116 5.50 10.52 5.30
CA ILE A 116 5.64 9.40 6.24
C ILE A 116 4.83 8.19 5.74
N ILE A 117 3.55 8.37 5.40
CA ILE A 117 2.67 7.32 4.86
C ILE A 117 3.30 6.67 3.62
N LEU A 118 3.88 7.47 2.75
CA LEU A 118 4.57 6.97 1.57
C LEU A 118 5.95 6.38 1.86
N GLY A 119 6.56 6.65 3.02
CA GLY A 119 7.91 6.18 3.38
C GLY A 119 8.99 6.91 2.59
N HIS A 120 8.93 8.24 2.53
CA HIS A 120 10.00 9.08 2.01
C HIS A 120 11.03 9.34 3.12
N THR A 121 12.31 9.04 2.86
CA THR A 121 13.38 8.95 3.83
C THR A 121 13.93 10.28 4.37
N SER A 122 13.60 11.41 3.77
CA SER A 122 14.29 12.68 4.06
C SER A 122 13.91 13.35 5.37
N LEU A 123 12.89 12.85 6.09
CA LEU A 123 12.46 13.43 7.38
C LEU A 123 12.72 12.54 8.60
N MET A 124 13.42 11.42 8.45
CA MET A 124 13.62 10.44 9.52
C MET A 124 14.77 10.78 10.49
N GLN A 125 15.10 12.02 10.72
CA GLN A 125 16.17 12.36 11.68
C GLN A 125 15.70 12.55 13.13
N THR A 126 14.46 12.21 13.47
CA THR A 126 14.01 12.43 14.86
C THR A 126 13.31 11.21 15.44
N GLN A 127 14.07 10.20 15.88
CA GLN A 127 13.58 9.06 16.68
C GLN A 127 12.72 9.47 17.91
N ARG A 128 12.75 10.73 18.28
CA ARG A 128 12.04 11.27 19.44
C ARG A 128 10.53 11.42 19.24
N TYR A 129 10.06 11.42 18.00
CA TYR A 129 8.63 11.62 17.64
C TYR A 129 7.97 10.40 17.01
N ALA A 130 8.67 9.27 16.87
CA ALA A 130 8.19 8.11 16.12
C ALA A 130 6.80 7.63 16.58
N LYS A 131 6.57 7.49 17.87
CA LYS A 131 5.28 6.98 18.40
C LYS A 131 4.11 7.97 18.26
N LEU A 132 4.37 9.28 18.33
CA LEU A 132 3.35 10.31 18.10
C LEU A 132 3.00 10.41 16.60
N TYR A 133 4.00 10.23 15.73
CA TYR A 133 3.80 10.24 14.28
C TYR A 133 2.99 9.04 13.79
N ASP A 134 3.19 7.84 14.34
CA ASP A 134 2.46 6.65 13.92
C ASP A 134 0.95 6.81 14.15
N LYS A 135 0.54 7.28 15.33
CA LYS A 135 -0.88 7.51 15.64
C LYS A 135 -1.50 8.60 14.78
N THR A 136 -0.79 9.72 14.59
CA THR A 136 -1.26 10.82 13.74
C THR A 136 -1.37 10.38 12.26
N CYS A 137 -0.41 9.59 11.77
CA CYS A 137 -0.47 9.05 10.41
C CYS A 137 -1.64 8.09 10.20
N GLU A 138 -1.95 7.26 11.20
CA GLU A 138 -3.10 6.37 11.17
C GLU A 138 -4.41 7.17 11.11
N GLU A 139 -4.61 8.09 12.04
CA GLU A 139 -5.82 8.93 12.11
C GLU A 139 -6.03 9.74 10.83
N GLU A 140 -4.98 10.41 10.33
CA GLU A 140 -5.04 11.21 9.10
C GLU A 140 -5.29 10.35 7.86
N PHE A 141 -4.70 9.14 7.80
CA PHE A 141 -4.95 8.21 6.71
C PHE A 141 -6.42 7.79 6.65
N PHE A 142 -6.98 7.31 7.76
CA PHE A 142 -8.38 6.85 7.77
C PHE A 142 -9.37 7.99 7.56
N ARG A 143 -9.09 9.18 8.11
CA ARG A 143 -9.89 10.37 7.84
C ARG A 143 -9.91 10.74 6.35
N ALA A 144 -8.75 10.72 5.70
CA ALA A 144 -8.63 11.03 4.29
C ALA A 144 -9.29 9.97 3.42
N MET A 145 -9.16 8.68 3.77
CA MET A 145 -9.79 7.61 3.01
C MET A 145 -11.33 7.67 3.08
N ALA A 146 -11.90 8.03 4.21
CA ALA A 146 -13.33 8.25 4.32
C ALA A 146 -13.85 9.35 3.38
N ILE A 147 -13.06 10.42 3.15
CA ILE A 147 -13.40 11.48 2.17
C ILE A 147 -13.27 10.95 0.74
N ILE A 148 -12.15 10.28 0.42
CA ILE A 148 -11.82 9.79 -0.94
C ILE A 148 -12.82 8.71 -1.39
N GLU A 149 -13.24 7.84 -0.47
CA GLU A 149 -14.20 6.77 -0.75
C GLU A 149 -15.64 7.30 -0.82
N GLY A 150 -16.01 8.26 0.03
CA GLY A 150 -17.33 8.91 0.02
C GLY A 150 -17.59 9.81 -1.19
N GLU A 151 -16.56 10.28 -1.89
CA GLU A 151 -16.70 11.06 -3.14
C GLU A 151 -16.95 10.16 -4.39
N ARG A 152 -16.98 8.82 -4.23
CA ARG A 152 -17.20 7.87 -5.33
C ARG A 152 -18.65 7.39 -5.45
N GLU A 153 -19.52 7.77 -4.50
CA GLU A 153 -20.96 7.53 -4.58
C GLU A 153 -21.65 8.68 -5.38
#